data_908f0958657e31599bea638275c2c6a1
#
_entry.id   908f0958657e31599bea638275c2c6a1
#
_cell.length_a   1.000
_cell.length_b   1.000
_cell.length_c   1.000
_cell.angle_alpha   90.00
_cell.angle_beta   90.00
_cell.angle_gamma   90.00
#
_symmetry.space_group_name_H-M   'P 1'
#
loop_
_entity.id
_entity.type
_entity.pdbx_description
1 polymer ?
#
loop_
_entity_poly.entity_id
_entity_poly.type
_entity_poly.pdbx_seq_one_letter_code
_entity_poly.pdbx_strand_id
1 'polypeptide(L)'
;MAAKQGIKSRIRPISLALPLVAFIAITFLMPLGNMLKESVYDAEVADALPNTMRLLNDWDGVELPTEEVFRTIAEEIVVLQENRTIGKIGIRVNRVVSGTRSVWGKTARRVKDVETDNMITTMVEIDDRWSELDLWQGIKTAGQRYSAKNYLQAVDLTRADDGSIVSVDEQRRVYNTLYVRTLYVATVVTLLCLVIGYPIAYAIAHTPPTLSKILLLCVLVPFWTSLLARATSWIVLLQSQGVINDFLVSLRIIPDDGRLSLIYNMTGTLIAMTQNLLPFVVLPTYAVLSSIPPTYMRAAASLGANPVQAFVRVYWPQSLPGVASGCLLVFILSIGFFITPAIVGGTDGQLISNMIAYHIDTNNWGLAAAISVIVLVSVLILYVVFDRWVGVDKLKLN
;
A
#
# COMPACT_ATOMS: atom_id res chain seq x y z
N MET A 1 15.24 26.31 -45.23
CA MET A 1 14.00 25.51 -45.40
C MET A 1 14.10 24.12 -44.76
N ALA A 2 15.24 23.46 -44.70
CA ALA A 2 15.39 22.11 -44.15
C ALA A 2 15.11 21.94 -42.64
N ALA A 3 15.44 22.93 -41.83
CA ALA A 3 15.18 22.89 -40.37
C ALA A 3 13.71 22.87 -39.97
N LYS A 4 12.81 23.51 -40.73
CA LYS A 4 11.36 23.51 -40.49
C LYS A 4 10.67 22.20 -40.87
N GLN A 5 11.23 21.40 -41.79
CA GLN A 5 10.71 20.07 -42.15
C GLN A 5 11.02 19.03 -41.07
N GLY A 6 12.18 19.10 -40.41
CA GLY A 6 12.58 18.20 -39.35
C GLY A 6 11.71 18.31 -38.07
N ILE A 7 11.22 19.49 -37.75
CA ILE A 7 10.33 19.73 -36.60
C ILE A 7 8.91 19.21 -36.87
N LYS A 8 8.35 19.47 -38.07
CA LYS A 8 7.02 18.97 -38.45
C LYS A 8 6.95 17.43 -38.53
N SER A 9 8.02 16.75 -38.92
CA SER A 9 8.05 15.27 -38.99
C SER A 9 8.12 14.63 -37.59
N ARG A 10 8.65 15.31 -36.60
CA ARG A 10 8.68 14.86 -35.19
C ARG A 10 7.41 15.18 -34.41
N ILE A 11 6.67 16.23 -34.80
CA ILE A 11 5.43 16.64 -34.11
C ILE A 11 4.26 15.71 -34.46
N ARG A 12 4.19 15.15 -35.69
CA ARG A 12 3.10 14.25 -36.09
C ARG A 12 2.97 12.98 -35.21
N PRO A 13 4.02 12.19 -34.93
CA PRO A 13 3.88 11.05 -34.02
C PRO A 13 3.56 11.45 -32.57
N ILE A 14 4.07 12.62 -32.13
CA ILE A 14 3.76 13.15 -30.78
C ILE A 14 2.30 13.56 -30.69
N SER A 15 1.72 14.20 -31.73
CA SER A 15 0.32 14.59 -31.72
C SER A 15 -0.65 13.41 -31.72
N LEU A 16 -0.27 12.26 -32.31
CA LEU A 16 -1.04 11.02 -32.27
C LEU A 16 -0.99 10.36 -30.88
N ALA A 17 0.13 10.52 -30.14
CA ALA A 17 0.27 10.03 -28.77
C ALA A 17 -0.38 10.96 -27.72
N LEU A 18 -0.65 12.23 -28.08
CA LEU A 18 -1.15 13.24 -27.14
C LEU A 18 -2.45 12.83 -26.41
N PRO A 19 -3.48 12.24 -27.06
CA PRO A 19 -4.69 11.80 -26.36
C PRO A 19 -4.40 10.73 -25.30
N LEU A 20 -3.51 9.78 -25.60
CA LEU A 20 -3.10 8.74 -24.65
C LEU A 20 -2.28 9.32 -23.50
N VAL A 21 -1.34 10.22 -23.79
CA VAL A 21 -0.53 10.91 -22.75
C VAL A 21 -1.43 11.78 -21.87
N ALA A 22 -2.37 12.52 -22.45
CA ALA A 22 -3.34 13.32 -21.70
C ALA A 22 -4.23 12.43 -20.81
N PHE A 23 -4.71 11.31 -21.33
CA PHE A 23 -5.47 10.34 -20.55
C PHE A 23 -4.67 9.82 -19.36
N ILE A 24 -3.43 9.37 -19.57
CA ILE A 24 -2.55 8.91 -18.50
C ILE A 24 -2.26 10.04 -17.49
N ALA A 25 -2.01 11.24 -17.96
CA ALA A 25 -1.77 12.39 -17.07
C ALA A 25 -2.97 12.68 -16.17
N ILE A 26 -4.17 12.68 -16.71
CA ILE A 26 -5.41 12.97 -15.95
C ILE A 26 -5.78 11.81 -15.04
N THR A 27 -5.69 10.56 -15.50
CA THR A 27 -6.17 9.40 -14.74
C THR A 27 -5.16 8.84 -13.75
N PHE A 28 -3.86 9.07 -13.94
CA PHE A 28 -2.81 8.54 -13.08
C PHE A 28 -1.96 9.65 -12.42
N LEU A 29 -1.39 10.56 -13.20
CA LEU A 29 -0.46 11.54 -12.63
C LEU A 29 -1.17 12.59 -11.77
N MET A 30 -2.38 13.02 -12.15
CA MET A 30 -3.14 13.99 -11.36
C MET A 30 -3.60 13.42 -10.00
N PRO A 31 -4.21 12.22 -9.90
CA PRO A 31 -4.53 11.60 -8.61
C PRO A 31 -3.28 11.33 -7.76
N LEU A 32 -2.19 10.87 -8.38
CA LEU A 32 -0.91 10.67 -7.68
C LEU A 32 -0.35 12.00 -7.13
N GLY A 33 -0.40 13.07 -7.90
CA GLY A 33 -0.01 14.42 -7.46
C GLY A 33 -0.88 14.93 -6.30
N ASN A 34 -2.19 14.69 -6.35
CA ASN A 34 -3.10 15.03 -5.25
C ASN A 34 -2.78 14.21 -3.99
N MET A 35 -2.49 12.92 -4.13
CA MET A 35 -2.06 12.08 -3.02
C MET A 35 -0.75 12.60 -2.38
N LEU A 36 0.24 12.96 -3.21
CA LEU A 36 1.48 13.58 -2.73
C LEU A 36 1.21 14.89 -1.98
N LYS A 37 0.29 15.72 -2.48
CA LYS A 37 -0.12 16.96 -1.81
C LYS A 37 -0.77 16.64 -0.46
N GLU A 38 -1.74 15.73 -0.39
CA GLU A 38 -2.45 15.39 0.84
C GLU A 38 -1.55 14.74 1.91
N SER A 39 -0.43 14.14 1.53
CA SER A 39 0.52 13.58 2.49
C SER A 39 1.17 14.64 3.40
N VAL A 40 1.28 15.88 2.92
CA VAL A 40 1.90 17.02 3.63
C VAL A 40 0.95 18.19 3.88
N TYR A 41 -0.17 18.24 3.17
CA TYR A 41 -1.12 19.35 3.22
C TYR A 41 -2.47 18.89 3.74
N ASP A 42 -2.90 19.45 4.88
CA ASP A 42 -4.22 19.24 5.47
C ASP A 42 -4.78 20.60 5.91
N ALA A 43 -5.76 21.11 5.19
CA ALA A 43 -6.37 22.39 5.48
C ALA A 43 -7.75 22.26 6.16
N GLU A 44 -8.24 21.06 6.42
CA GLU A 44 -9.62 20.81 6.84
C GLU A 44 -9.98 21.55 8.15
N VAL A 45 -9.08 21.54 9.14
CA VAL A 45 -9.29 22.26 10.39
C VAL A 45 -9.07 23.77 10.20
N ALA A 46 -8.04 24.16 9.45
CA ALA A 46 -7.73 25.56 9.19
C ALA A 46 -8.83 26.28 8.40
N ASP A 47 -9.44 25.58 7.44
CA ASP A 47 -10.54 26.13 6.64
C ASP A 47 -11.88 26.11 7.36
N ALA A 48 -12.04 25.20 8.33
CA ALA A 48 -13.22 25.09 9.16
C ALA A 48 -13.26 26.07 10.34
N LEU A 49 -12.10 26.49 10.85
CA LEU A 49 -11.89 27.40 11.98
C LEU A 49 -10.97 28.57 11.61
N PRO A 50 -11.26 29.34 10.55
CA PRO A 50 -10.31 30.31 9.98
C PRO A 50 -9.95 31.44 10.96
N ASN A 51 -10.91 31.95 11.72
CA ASN A 51 -10.67 33.04 12.67
C ASN A 51 -9.98 32.53 13.93
N THR A 52 -10.40 31.40 14.46
CA THR A 52 -9.73 30.73 15.59
C THR A 52 -8.27 30.47 15.25
N MET A 53 -7.97 29.92 14.06
CA MET A 53 -6.59 29.65 13.64
C MET A 53 -5.75 30.90 13.51
N ARG A 54 -6.33 32.01 13.04
CA ARG A 54 -5.62 33.31 12.99
C ARG A 54 -5.19 33.75 14.37
N LEU A 55 -6.09 33.70 15.36
CA LEU A 55 -5.80 34.08 16.73
C LEU A 55 -4.80 33.12 17.42
N LEU A 56 -4.95 31.81 17.18
CA LEU A 56 -4.03 30.81 17.74
C LEU A 56 -2.63 30.85 17.12
N ASN A 57 -2.43 31.41 15.92
CA ASN A 57 -1.10 31.60 15.37
C ASN A 57 -0.23 32.53 16.20
N ASP A 58 -0.83 33.58 16.75
CA ASP A 58 -0.16 34.60 17.57
C ASP A 58 -0.08 34.16 19.06
N TRP A 59 -0.77 33.09 19.45
CA TRP A 59 -0.76 32.53 20.81
C TRP A 59 0.52 31.73 21.08
N ASP A 60 1.17 31.97 22.22
CA ASP A 60 2.46 31.36 22.61
C ASP A 60 2.35 29.87 23.02
N GLY A 61 1.16 29.41 23.40
CA GLY A 61 0.93 28.01 23.80
C GLY A 61 1.29 27.70 25.25
N VAL A 62 1.59 28.69 26.08
CA VAL A 62 2.03 28.51 27.48
C VAL A 62 0.87 28.62 28.47
N GLU A 63 -0.02 29.59 28.28
CA GLU A 63 -1.22 29.79 29.09
C GLU A 63 -2.48 29.53 28.25
N LEU A 64 -3.64 29.41 28.92
CA LEU A 64 -4.92 29.29 28.21
C LEU A 64 -5.14 30.50 27.28
N PRO A 65 -5.76 30.29 26.11
CA PRO A 65 -6.08 31.39 25.21
C PRO A 65 -7.01 32.43 25.86
N THR A 66 -7.03 33.61 25.25
CA THR A 66 -7.86 34.72 25.73
C THR A 66 -9.37 34.47 25.51
N GLU A 67 -10.20 35.21 26.20
CA GLU A 67 -11.69 35.20 26.06
C GLU A 67 -12.10 35.38 24.58
N GLU A 68 -11.37 36.18 23.81
CA GLU A 68 -11.63 36.39 22.38
C GLU A 68 -11.52 35.11 21.57
N VAL A 69 -10.52 34.25 21.87
CA VAL A 69 -10.34 32.97 21.20
C VAL A 69 -11.47 32.00 21.54
N PHE A 70 -11.88 31.95 22.83
CA PHE A 70 -13.00 31.14 23.27
C PHE A 70 -14.33 31.55 22.61
N ARG A 71 -14.58 32.84 22.47
CA ARG A 71 -15.77 33.37 21.79
C ARG A 71 -15.73 33.03 20.29
N THR A 72 -14.61 33.25 19.64
CA THR A 72 -14.44 32.98 18.22
C THR A 72 -14.65 31.51 17.89
N ILE A 73 -14.03 30.61 18.64
CA ILE A 73 -14.22 29.16 18.40
C ILE A 73 -15.66 28.71 18.69
N ALA A 74 -16.32 29.29 19.69
CA ALA A 74 -17.72 29.00 19.98
C ALA A 74 -18.64 29.36 18.82
N GLU A 75 -18.45 30.56 18.22
CA GLU A 75 -19.18 30.99 17.03
C GLU A 75 -18.93 30.06 15.83
N GLU A 76 -17.67 29.71 15.57
CA GLU A 76 -17.31 28.81 14.47
C GLU A 76 -17.87 27.39 14.71
N ILE A 77 -17.93 26.89 15.96
CA ILE A 77 -18.57 25.62 16.32
C ILE A 77 -20.06 25.61 15.98
N VAL A 78 -20.78 26.72 16.21
CA VAL A 78 -22.19 26.84 15.82
C VAL A 78 -22.36 26.72 14.32
N VAL A 79 -21.54 27.42 13.54
CA VAL A 79 -21.54 27.33 12.06
C VAL A 79 -21.23 25.92 11.59
N LEU A 80 -20.24 25.24 12.20
CA LEU A 80 -19.89 23.86 11.88
C LEU A 80 -21.02 22.88 12.20
N GLN A 81 -21.80 23.12 13.25
CA GLN A 81 -22.97 22.33 13.62
C GLN A 81 -24.09 22.50 12.58
N GLU A 82 -24.36 23.71 12.14
CA GLU A 82 -25.36 24.00 11.10
C GLU A 82 -25.00 23.34 9.77
N ASN A 83 -23.74 23.36 9.41
CA ASN A 83 -23.20 22.69 8.22
C ASN A 83 -23.02 21.19 8.39
N ARG A 84 -23.30 20.61 9.57
CA ARG A 84 -23.12 19.18 9.90
C ARG A 84 -21.67 18.68 9.73
N THR A 85 -20.68 19.56 9.87
CA THR A 85 -19.25 19.24 9.70
C THR A 85 -18.50 19.10 11.01
N ILE A 86 -19.12 19.46 12.15
CA ILE A 86 -18.51 19.43 13.49
C ILE A 86 -17.89 18.07 13.84
N GLY A 87 -18.52 16.96 13.44
CA GLY A 87 -18.03 15.61 13.69
C GLY A 87 -16.69 15.31 12.98
N LYS A 88 -16.47 15.89 11.80
CA LYS A 88 -15.21 15.74 11.07
C LYS A 88 -14.07 16.45 11.79
N ILE A 89 -14.31 17.69 12.25
CA ILE A 89 -13.33 18.47 13.00
C ILE A 89 -12.99 17.80 14.33
N GLY A 90 -14.00 17.33 15.07
CA GLY A 90 -13.80 16.58 16.30
C GLY A 90 -12.95 15.32 16.10
N ILE A 91 -13.11 14.58 14.99
CA ILE A 91 -12.26 13.43 14.65
C ILE A 91 -10.84 13.88 14.36
N ARG A 92 -10.63 14.98 13.63
CA ARG A 92 -9.30 15.50 13.28
C ARG A 92 -8.51 15.93 14.52
N VAL A 93 -9.13 16.72 15.39
CA VAL A 93 -8.48 17.15 16.65
C VAL A 93 -8.23 15.94 17.56
N ASN A 94 -9.17 14.99 17.66
CA ASN A 94 -9.00 13.77 18.45
C ASN A 94 -7.82 12.89 18.00
N ARG A 95 -7.36 13.01 16.77
CA ARG A 95 -6.12 12.34 16.29
C ARG A 95 -4.85 12.98 16.85
N VAL A 96 -4.93 14.22 17.28
CA VAL A 96 -3.81 14.94 17.90
C VAL A 96 -3.88 14.76 19.41
N VAL A 97 -5.06 14.99 20.00
CA VAL A 97 -5.32 14.85 21.45
C VAL A 97 -6.44 13.84 21.65
N SER A 98 -6.10 12.67 22.15
CA SER A 98 -7.06 11.57 22.35
C SER A 98 -8.15 11.94 23.36
N GLY A 99 -9.39 11.46 23.12
CA GLY A 99 -10.52 11.67 24.02
C GLY A 99 -11.28 13.00 23.80
N THR A 100 -10.89 13.81 22.80
CA THR A 100 -11.51 15.13 22.53
C THR A 100 -12.70 15.08 21.58
N ARG A 101 -12.98 13.92 20.94
CA ARG A 101 -14.06 13.80 19.95
C ARG A 101 -15.43 14.20 20.48
N SER A 102 -15.76 13.84 21.73
CA SER A 102 -17.07 14.13 22.34
C SER A 102 -17.22 15.59 22.72
N VAL A 103 -16.14 16.29 23.02
CA VAL A 103 -16.10 17.71 23.41
C VAL A 103 -16.80 18.57 22.36
N TRP A 104 -16.45 18.42 21.11
CA TRP A 104 -16.99 19.17 19.97
C TRP A 104 -18.52 19.05 19.85
N GLY A 105 -19.03 17.80 19.91
CA GLY A 105 -20.46 17.55 19.83
C GLY A 105 -21.25 18.01 21.06
N LYS A 106 -20.66 17.97 22.26
CA LYS A 106 -21.29 18.49 23.49
C LYS A 106 -21.38 20.02 23.44
N THR A 107 -20.24 20.66 23.06
CA THR A 107 -20.18 22.13 22.97
C THR A 107 -21.14 22.66 21.91
N ALA A 108 -21.17 22.08 20.72
CA ALA A 108 -22.07 22.49 19.65
C ALA A 108 -23.56 22.49 20.03
N ARG A 109 -24.00 21.56 20.88
CA ARG A 109 -25.39 21.47 21.31
C ARG A 109 -25.76 22.48 22.38
N ARG A 110 -24.80 22.98 23.17
CA ARG A 110 -25.05 23.82 24.35
C ARG A 110 -24.70 25.29 24.12
N VAL A 111 -23.72 25.58 23.29
CA VAL A 111 -23.23 26.96 23.04
C VAL A 111 -24.18 27.78 22.18
N LYS A 112 -25.04 27.16 21.36
CA LYS A 112 -25.91 27.87 20.40
C LYS A 112 -26.85 28.91 21.04
N ASP A 113 -27.32 28.65 22.27
CA ASP A 113 -28.34 29.45 22.93
C ASP A 113 -27.79 30.28 24.11
N VAL A 114 -26.44 30.42 24.19
CA VAL A 114 -25.81 31.10 25.35
C VAL A 114 -25.27 32.46 24.95
N GLU A 115 -25.93 33.51 25.35
CA GLU A 115 -25.38 34.86 25.41
C GLU A 115 -24.72 35.08 26.78
N THR A 116 -23.39 35.12 26.84
CA THR A 116 -22.62 35.31 28.05
C THR A 116 -21.45 36.28 27.87
N ASP A 117 -21.14 37.02 28.91
CA ASP A 117 -19.97 37.89 28.95
C ASP A 117 -18.67 37.10 29.22
N ASN A 118 -18.78 35.88 29.73
CA ASN A 118 -17.63 35.02 30.05
C ASN A 118 -17.76 33.64 29.36
N MET A 119 -17.26 33.57 28.13
CA MET A 119 -17.30 32.36 27.32
C MET A 119 -16.36 31.26 27.85
N ILE A 120 -15.22 31.63 28.48
CA ILE A 120 -14.29 30.69 29.11
C ILE A 120 -15.04 29.83 30.14
N THR A 121 -15.68 30.47 31.12
CA THR A 121 -16.42 29.75 32.15
C THR A 121 -17.50 28.85 31.54
N THR A 122 -18.25 29.37 30.60
CA THR A 122 -19.33 28.64 29.93
C THR A 122 -18.83 27.38 29.20
N MET A 123 -17.74 27.48 28.44
CA MET A 123 -17.20 26.35 27.71
C MET A 123 -16.59 25.30 28.65
N VAL A 124 -15.95 25.72 29.73
CA VAL A 124 -15.42 24.81 30.77
C VAL A 124 -16.56 24.09 31.49
N GLU A 125 -17.68 24.76 31.83
CA GLU A 125 -18.86 24.11 32.41
C GLU A 125 -19.53 23.10 31.44
N ILE A 126 -19.42 23.27 30.16
CA ILE A 126 -19.91 22.30 29.17
C ILE A 126 -19.04 21.05 29.15
N ASP A 127 -17.71 21.22 29.16
CA ASP A 127 -16.74 20.12 29.19
C ASP A 127 -15.39 20.64 29.74
N ASP A 128 -14.94 20.04 30.86
CA ASP A 128 -13.71 20.43 31.56
C ASP A 128 -12.45 20.47 30.69
N ARG A 129 -12.48 19.73 29.59
CA ARG A 129 -11.39 19.70 28.62
C ARG A 129 -11.04 21.04 28.00
N TRP A 130 -11.96 22.00 27.95
CA TRP A 130 -11.68 23.34 27.47
C TRP A 130 -10.73 24.13 28.40
N SER A 131 -10.54 23.68 29.65
CA SER A 131 -9.50 24.21 30.55
C SER A 131 -8.12 23.56 30.38
N GLU A 132 -8.02 22.51 29.56
CA GLU A 132 -6.77 21.79 29.35
C GLU A 132 -5.95 22.47 28.22
N LEU A 133 -4.68 22.76 28.52
CA LEU A 133 -3.77 23.41 27.57
C LEU A 133 -3.48 22.53 26.34
N ASP A 134 -3.40 21.21 26.55
CA ASP A 134 -3.15 20.22 25.50
C ASP A 134 -4.24 20.21 24.43
N LEU A 135 -5.51 20.45 24.77
CA LEU A 135 -6.58 20.59 23.79
C LEU A 135 -6.32 21.76 22.84
N TRP A 136 -5.93 22.94 23.36
CA TRP A 136 -5.67 24.13 22.56
C TRP A 136 -4.43 23.99 21.69
N GLN A 137 -3.35 23.43 22.26
CA GLN A 137 -2.15 23.07 21.50
C GLN A 137 -2.48 22.05 20.41
N GLY A 138 -3.36 21.09 20.71
CA GLY A 138 -3.86 20.12 19.74
C GLY A 138 -4.67 20.74 18.61
N ILE A 139 -5.54 21.72 18.92
CA ILE A 139 -6.29 22.48 17.91
C ILE A 139 -5.33 23.28 17.02
N LYS A 140 -4.37 24.00 17.63
CA LYS A 140 -3.33 24.74 16.90
C LYS A 140 -2.54 23.83 15.96
N THR A 141 -2.13 22.64 16.45
CA THR A 141 -1.38 21.66 15.67
C THR A 141 -2.23 21.03 14.56
N ALA A 142 -3.51 20.72 14.84
CA ALA A 142 -4.43 20.19 13.84
C ALA A 142 -4.74 21.20 12.73
N GLY A 143 -4.68 22.51 13.04
CA GLY A 143 -4.89 23.60 12.09
C GLY A 143 -3.69 23.95 11.23
N GLN A 144 -2.52 23.34 11.43
CA GLN A 144 -1.36 23.55 10.58
C GLN A 144 -1.60 22.97 9.19
N ARG A 145 -1.62 23.81 8.16
CA ARG A 145 -1.87 23.40 6.76
C ARG A 145 -0.77 22.51 6.19
N TYR A 146 0.48 22.68 6.63
CA TYR A 146 1.63 21.88 6.18
C TYR A 146 2.27 21.19 7.36
N SER A 147 2.38 19.87 7.30
CA SER A 147 2.94 19.10 8.40
C SER A 147 3.63 17.84 7.90
N ALA A 148 4.82 17.57 8.44
CA ALA A 148 5.51 16.29 8.25
C ALA A 148 5.01 15.21 9.23
N LYS A 149 4.01 15.50 10.08
CA LYS A 149 3.51 14.60 11.11
C LYS A 149 3.11 13.22 10.56
N ASN A 150 2.43 13.20 9.40
CA ASN A 150 2.01 11.95 8.76
C ASN A 150 3.21 11.06 8.37
N TYR A 151 4.31 11.66 7.92
CA TYR A 151 5.54 10.91 7.60
C TYR A 151 6.23 10.39 8.85
N LEU A 152 6.31 11.17 9.93
CA LEU A 152 6.83 10.69 11.20
C LEU A 152 6.00 9.51 11.72
N GLN A 153 4.68 9.67 11.74
CA GLN A 153 3.77 8.61 12.19
C GLN A 153 3.89 7.36 11.29
N ALA A 154 4.03 7.52 9.97
CA ALA A 154 4.18 6.42 9.03
C ALA A 154 5.45 5.57 9.24
N VAL A 155 6.42 6.06 10.03
CA VAL A 155 7.64 5.33 10.40
C VAL A 155 7.77 5.13 11.93
N ASP A 156 6.64 5.12 12.63
CA ASP A 156 6.55 4.95 14.09
C ASP A 156 7.35 6.00 14.88
N LEU A 157 7.42 7.24 14.38
CA LEU A 157 8.01 8.38 15.06
C LEU A 157 6.93 9.41 15.43
N THR A 158 7.17 10.17 16.47
CA THR A 158 6.36 11.30 16.89
C THR A 158 7.24 12.46 17.35
N ARG A 159 6.65 13.65 17.47
CA ARG A 159 7.33 14.79 18.07
C ARG A 159 6.95 14.87 19.55
N ALA A 160 7.93 14.93 20.43
CA ALA A 160 7.75 15.17 21.86
C ALA A 160 7.44 16.65 22.12
N ASP A 161 7.01 16.98 23.35
CA ASP A 161 6.64 18.33 23.76
C ASP A 161 7.80 19.33 23.67
N ASP A 162 9.04 18.86 23.80
CA ASP A 162 10.28 19.63 23.62
C ASP A 162 10.65 19.86 22.15
N GLY A 163 9.83 19.35 21.20
CA GLY A 163 10.05 19.43 19.76
C GLY A 163 11.00 18.35 19.19
N SER A 164 11.61 17.51 20.04
CA SER A 164 12.46 16.40 19.59
C SER A 164 11.66 15.31 18.88
N ILE A 165 12.32 14.60 17.95
CA ILE A 165 11.72 13.43 17.28
C ILE A 165 12.04 12.20 18.12
N VAL A 166 11.00 11.56 18.63
CA VAL A 166 11.09 10.36 19.47
C VAL A 166 10.33 9.20 18.82
N SER A 167 10.73 7.98 19.16
CA SER A 167 10.01 6.80 18.73
C SER A 167 8.72 6.63 19.53
N VAL A 168 7.65 6.24 18.89
CA VAL A 168 6.39 5.87 19.54
C VAL A 168 6.62 4.69 20.49
N ASP A 169 5.85 4.59 21.55
CA ASP A 169 5.89 3.46 22.51
C ASP A 169 5.88 2.12 21.79
N GLU A 170 6.66 1.16 22.27
CA GLU A 170 6.86 -0.13 21.62
C GLU A 170 5.54 -0.86 21.31
N GLN A 171 4.55 -0.75 22.20
CA GLN A 171 3.22 -1.35 22.03
C GLN A 171 2.38 -0.71 20.90
N ARG A 172 2.76 0.48 20.44
CA ARG A 172 2.08 1.23 19.38
C ARG A 172 2.84 1.24 18.05
N ARG A 173 4.02 0.62 18.00
CA ARG A 173 4.83 0.53 16.77
C ARG A 173 4.26 -0.55 15.87
N VAL A 174 3.63 -0.12 14.78
CA VAL A 174 2.96 -1.03 13.84
C VAL A 174 3.57 -0.93 12.44
N TYR A 175 3.91 0.29 11.99
CA TYR A 175 4.26 0.53 10.58
C TYR A 175 5.59 -0.09 10.20
N ASN A 176 6.65 0.07 10.99
CA ASN A 176 7.95 -0.51 10.72
C ASN A 176 7.90 -2.04 10.63
N THR A 177 7.15 -2.67 11.54
CA THR A 177 6.91 -4.11 11.51
C THR A 177 6.20 -4.53 10.22
N LEU A 178 5.19 -3.77 9.78
CA LEU A 178 4.45 -4.06 8.56
C LEU A 178 5.28 -3.84 7.29
N TYR A 179 6.17 -2.83 7.25
CA TYR A 179 7.10 -2.67 6.13
C TYR A 179 8.02 -3.88 5.98
N VAL A 180 8.67 -4.30 7.09
CA VAL A 180 9.55 -5.47 7.08
C VAL A 180 8.77 -6.74 6.70
N ARG A 181 7.58 -6.92 7.27
CA ARG A 181 6.69 -8.04 6.95
C ARG A 181 6.30 -8.04 5.46
N THR A 182 5.96 -6.89 4.90
CA THR A 182 5.60 -6.78 3.48
C THR A 182 6.76 -7.16 2.57
N LEU A 183 7.97 -6.70 2.87
CA LEU A 183 9.17 -7.09 2.12
C LEU A 183 9.49 -8.59 2.26
N TYR A 184 9.33 -9.15 3.45
CA TYR A 184 9.48 -10.59 3.69
C TYR A 184 8.48 -11.39 2.86
N VAL A 185 7.19 -11.05 2.91
CA VAL A 185 6.13 -11.74 2.14
C VAL A 185 6.38 -11.60 0.66
N ALA A 186 6.70 -10.38 0.16
CA ALA A 186 6.99 -10.16 -1.25
C ALA A 186 8.17 -11.02 -1.74
N THR A 187 9.22 -11.14 -0.93
CA THR A 187 10.39 -11.98 -1.25
C THR A 187 10.03 -13.47 -1.25
N VAL A 188 9.36 -13.95 -0.20
CA VAL A 188 8.99 -15.38 -0.09
C VAL A 188 8.02 -15.78 -1.19
N VAL A 189 6.98 -14.97 -1.47
CA VAL A 189 6.02 -15.25 -2.55
C VAL A 189 6.72 -15.26 -3.91
N THR A 190 7.66 -14.34 -4.15
CA THR A 190 8.44 -14.32 -5.41
C THR A 190 9.27 -15.60 -5.56
N LEU A 191 9.94 -16.04 -4.49
CA LEU A 191 10.72 -17.28 -4.50
C LEU A 191 9.84 -18.51 -4.70
N LEU A 192 8.69 -18.60 -4.02
CA LEU A 192 7.73 -19.67 -4.21
C LEU A 192 7.17 -19.70 -5.64
N CYS A 193 6.80 -18.54 -6.18
CA CYS A 193 6.37 -18.41 -7.57
C CYS A 193 7.46 -18.82 -8.56
N LEU A 194 8.73 -18.52 -8.28
CA LEU A 194 9.86 -18.94 -9.12
C LEU A 194 10.05 -20.46 -9.06
N VAL A 195 10.11 -21.03 -7.85
CA VAL A 195 10.35 -22.47 -7.64
C VAL A 195 9.26 -23.32 -8.29
N ILE A 196 7.99 -22.89 -8.20
CA ILE A 196 6.86 -23.59 -8.79
C ILE A 196 6.69 -23.22 -10.26
N GLY A 197 6.80 -21.93 -10.59
CA GLY A 197 6.53 -21.39 -11.93
C GLY A 197 7.56 -21.74 -12.98
N TYR A 198 8.85 -21.80 -12.61
CA TYR A 198 9.90 -22.15 -13.57
C TYR A 198 9.74 -23.56 -14.14
N PRO A 199 9.55 -24.64 -13.33
CA PRO A 199 9.27 -25.97 -13.85
C PRO A 199 8.01 -26.03 -14.73
N ILE A 200 6.95 -25.31 -14.34
CA ILE A 200 5.72 -25.22 -15.13
C ILE A 200 6.01 -24.56 -16.49
N ALA A 201 6.67 -23.40 -16.50
CA ALA A 201 7.03 -22.71 -17.72
C ALA A 201 7.94 -23.55 -18.62
N TYR A 202 8.90 -24.27 -18.02
CA TYR A 202 9.78 -25.20 -18.72
C TYR A 202 8.99 -26.36 -19.36
N ALA A 203 8.10 -26.99 -18.62
CA ALA A 203 7.25 -28.07 -19.13
C ALA A 203 6.39 -27.59 -20.30
N ILE A 204 5.75 -26.40 -20.17
CA ILE A 204 4.94 -25.81 -21.24
C ILE A 204 5.78 -25.56 -22.51
N ALA A 205 7.01 -25.04 -22.35
CA ALA A 205 7.89 -24.70 -23.48
C ALA A 205 8.40 -25.94 -24.25
N HIS A 206 8.49 -27.12 -23.58
CA HIS A 206 9.00 -28.35 -24.19
C HIS A 206 7.91 -29.36 -24.58
N THR A 207 6.65 -29.00 -24.42
CA THR A 207 5.50 -29.82 -24.72
C THR A 207 5.00 -29.54 -26.16
N PRO A 208 4.39 -30.54 -26.86
CA PRO A 208 3.80 -30.33 -28.20
C PRO A 208 2.83 -29.14 -28.23
N PRO A 209 2.74 -28.39 -29.35
CA PRO A 209 2.00 -27.12 -29.42
C PRO A 209 0.53 -27.18 -28.95
N THR A 210 -0.14 -28.29 -29.19
CA THR A 210 -1.56 -28.48 -28.76
C THR A 210 -1.66 -28.56 -27.26
N LEU A 211 -0.81 -29.37 -26.60
CA LEU A 211 -0.83 -29.52 -25.15
C LEU A 211 -0.27 -28.27 -24.45
N SER A 212 0.74 -27.63 -25.02
CA SER A 212 1.27 -26.35 -24.55
C SER A 212 0.18 -25.27 -24.45
N LYS A 213 -0.69 -25.15 -25.48
CA LYS A 213 -1.82 -24.22 -25.44
C LYS A 213 -2.82 -24.54 -24.31
N ILE A 214 -3.11 -25.82 -24.08
CA ILE A 214 -4.02 -26.25 -23.00
C ILE A 214 -3.39 -25.91 -21.64
N LEU A 215 -2.11 -26.20 -21.42
CA LEU A 215 -1.42 -25.91 -20.18
C LEU A 215 -1.35 -24.38 -19.91
N LEU A 216 -1.08 -23.57 -20.94
CA LEU A 216 -1.15 -22.12 -20.84
C LEU A 216 -2.55 -21.64 -20.45
N LEU A 217 -3.60 -22.23 -21.05
CA LEU A 217 -4.97 -21.93 -20.70
C LEU A 217 -5.23 -22.25 -19.22
N CYS A 218 -4.79 -23.39 -18.73
CA CYS A 218 -4.92 -23.78 -17.31
C CYS A 218 -4.23 -22.78 -16.38
N VAL A 219 -3.06 -22.26 -16.75
CA VAL A 219 -2.36 -21.21 -15.97
C VAL A 219 -3.14 -19.91 -15.98
N LEU A 220 -3.85 -19.59 -17.06
CA LEU A 220 -4.62 -18.35 -17.22
C LEU A 220 -6.05 -18.42 -16.63
N VAL A 221 -6.65 -19.60 -16.46
CA VAL A 221 -8.00 -19.79 -15.90
C VAL A 221 -8.25 -18.94 -14.65
N PRO A 222 -7.32 -18.84 -13.68
CA PRO A 222 -7.52 -18.00 -12.50
C PRO A 222 -7.81 -16.52 -12.82
N PHE A 223 -7.34 -15.97 -13.94
CA PHE A 223 -7.60 -14.58 -14.29
C PHE A 223 -9.06 -14.29 -14.66
N TRP A 224 -9.82 -15.28 -15.09
CA TRP A 224 -11.25 -15.13 -15.41
C TRP A 224 -12.15 -15.24 -14.18
N THR A 225 -11.58 -15.58 -13.02
CA THR A 225 -12.33 -15.63 -11.75
C THR A 225 -12.09 -14.36 -10.94
N SER A 226 -13.12 -13.91 -10.20
CA SER A 226 -12.99 -12.77 -9.29
C SER A 226 -11.92 -13.04 -8.22
N LEU A 227 -11.10 -12.03 -7.92
CA LEU A 227 -10.11 -12.10 -6.85
C LEU A 227 -10.76 -12.37 -5.49
N LEU A 228 -11.92 -11.76 -5.22
CA LEU A 228 -12.69 -12.00 -4.00
C LEU A 228 -13.19 -13.46 -3.92
N ALA A 229 -13.75 -13.98 -5.01
CA ALA A 229 -14.20 -15.38 -5.05
C ALA A 229 -13.04 -16.36 -4.81
N ARG A 230 -11.85 -16.08 -5.36
CA ARG A 230 -10.64 -16.90 -5.08
C ARG A 230 -10.20 -16.80 -3.62
N ALA A 231 -10.18 -15.59 -3.06
CA ALA A 231 -9.78 -15.39 -1.67
C ALA A 231 -10.75 -16.08 -0.70
N THR A 232 -12.07 -16.03 -0.95
CA THR A 232 -13.06 -16.76 -0.16
C THR A 232 -12.98 -18.27 -0.35
N SER A 233 -12.64 -18.75 -1.55
CA SER A 233 -12.37 -20.19 -1.77
C SER A 233 -11.18 -20.69 -0.93
N TRP A 234 -10.16 -19.86 -0.75
CA TRP A 234 -9.04 -20.19 0.12
C TRP A 234 -9.45 -20.33 1.59
N ILE A 235 -10.48 -19.61 2.06
CA ILE A 235 -11.02 -19.83 3.41
C ILE A 235 -11.49 -21.28 3.55
N VAL A 236 -12.30 -21.76 2.61
CA VAL A 236 -12.85 -23.12 2.63
C VAL A 236 -11.74 -24.18 2.51
N LEU A 237 -10.73 -23.92 1.69
CA LEU A 237 -9.63 -24.88 1.48
C LEU A 237 -8.70 -24.99 2.68
N LEU A 238 -8.37 -23.84 3.33
CA LEU A 238 -7.32 -23.74 4.35
C LEU A 238 -7.85 -23.89 5.79
N GLN A 239 -9.16 -23.86 6.03
CA GLN A 239 -9.72 -24.04 7.38
C GLN A 239 -9.34 -25.40 7.99
N SER A 240 -9.37 -25.50 9.29
CA SER A 240 -8.94 -26.72 10.00
C SER A 240 -9.70 -27.98 9.58
N GLN A 241 -11.00 -27.83 9.27
CA GLN A 241 -11.84 -28.90 8.69
C GLN A 241 -12.04 -28.71 7.18
N GLY A 242 -11.03 -28.17 6.51
CA GLY A 242 -11.05 -27.91 5.07
C GLY A 242 -10.42 -29.01 4.24
N VAL A 243 -10.64 -28.91 2.94
CA VAL A 243 -10.25 -29.93 1.95
C VAL A 243 -8.77 -30.30 2.04
N ILE A 244 -7.88 -29.34 2.31
CA ILE A 244 -6.43 -29.61 2.39
C ILE A 244 -6.12 -30.49 3.61
N ASN A 245 -6.65 -30.16 4.78
CA ASN A 245 -6.46 -30.97 5.98
C ASN A 245 -7.10 -32.35 5.81
N ASP A 246 -8.32 -32.43 5.27
CA ASP A 246 -8.98 -33.74 5.02
C ASP A 246 -8.17 -34.60 4.06
N PHE A 247 -7.57 -34.01 3.03
CA PHE A 247 -6.68 -34.73 2.12
C PHE A 247 -5.41 -35.26 2.82
N LEU A 248 -4.77 -34.40 3.66
CA LEU A 248 -3.57 -34.81 4.41
C LEU A 248 -3.87 -35.92 5.43
N VAL A 249 -5.02 -35.85 6.10
CA VAL A 249 -5.49 -36.92 7.01
C VAL A 249 -5.79 -38.20 6.23
N SER A 250 -6.46 -38.12 5.08
CA SER A 250 -6.78 -39.28 4.25
C SER A 250 -5.53 -40.00 3.72
N LEU A 251 -4.47 -39.25 3.43
CA LEU A 251 -3.16 -39.79 3.07
C LEU A 251 -2.32 -40.25 4.28
N ARG A 252 -2.86 -40.15 5.51
CA ARG A 252 -2.16 -40.48 6.77
C ARG A 252 -0.84 -39.72 6.97
N ILE A 253 -0.72 -38.52 6.38
CA ILE A 253 0.43 -37.61 6.56
C ILE A 253 0.36 -36.93 7.92
N ILE A 254 -0.85 -36.54 8.34
CA ILE A 254 -1.13 -35.98 9.67
C ILE A 254 -2.26 -36.80 10.36
N PRO A 255 -2.26 -36.89 11.70
CA PRO A 255 -3.40 -37.43 12.42
C PRO A 255 -4.57 -36.44 12.45
N ASP A 256 -5.77 -36.92 12.73
CA ASP A 256 -6.97 -36.06 12.72
C ASP A 256 -6.97 -34.99 13.83
N ASP A 257 -6.33 -35.27 14.96
CA ASP A 257 -6.08 -34.32 16.06
C ASP A 257 -4.91 -33.34 15.79
N GLY A 258 -4.08 -33.63 14.77
CA GLY A 258 -2.93 -32.82 14.33
C GLY A 258 -3.20 -31.96 13.12
N ARG A 259 -4.45 -31.54 12.86
CA ARG A 259 -4.81 -30.68 11.73
C ARG A 259 -4.08 -29.35 11.76
N LEU A 260 -3.60 -28.91 10.60
CA LEU A 260 -2.80 -27.70 10.45
C LEU A 260 -3.69 -26.44 10.52
N SER A 261 -3.24 -25.43 11.26
CA SER A 261 -3.82 -24.09 11.22
C SER A 261 -3.23 -23.32 10.04
N LEU A 262 -3.89 -23.38 8.87
CA LEU A 262 -3.40 -22.81 7.62
C LEU A 262 -4.07 -21.48 7.27
N ILE A 263 -5.14 -21.08 7.98
CA ILE A 263 -5.90 -19.86 7.72
C ILE A 263 -5.77 -18.85 8.85
N TYR A 264 -6.02 -17.59 8.54
CA TYR A 264 -5.92 -16.44 9.44
C TYR A 264 -4.52 -16.25 10.04
N ASN A 265 -3.51 -16.53 9.24
CA ASN A 265 -2.11 -16.39 9.60
C ASN A 265 -1.23 -16.10 8.38
N MET A 266 0.08 -15.96 8.61
CA MET A 266 1.07 -15.71 7.56
C MET A 266 1.08 -16.84 6.50
N THR A 267 0.91 -18.09 6.89
CA THR A 267 0.93 -19.24 5.97
C THR A 267 -0.21 -19.14 4.96
N GLY A 268 -1.42 -18.80 5.40
CA GLY A 268 -2.56 -18.57 4.51
C GLY A 268 -2.29 -17.47 3.50
N THR A 269 -1.69 -16.36 3.96
CA THR A 269 -1.29 -15.26 3.09
C THR A 269 -0.31 -15.72 2.02
N LEU A 270 0.76 -16.44 2.41
CA LEU A 270 1.79 -16.91 1.47
C LEU A 270 1.23 -17.88 0.42
N ILE A 271 0.41 -18.84 0.83
CA ILE A 271 -0.19 -19.82 -0.07
C ILE A 271 -1.11 -19.15 -1.08
N ALA A 272 -2.07 -18.35 -0.59
CA ALA A 272 -3.06 -17.72 -1.45
C ALA A 272 -2.44 -16.67 -2.38
N MET A 273 -1.48 -15.87 -1.91
CA MET A 273 -0.76 -14.91 -2.75
C MET A 273 0.10 -15.61 -3.81
N THR A 274 0.79 -16.69 -3.45
CA THR A 274 1.59 -17.46 -4.41
C THR A 274 0.72 -17.97 -5.56
N GLN A 275 -0.42 -18.57 -5.28
CA GLN A 275 -1.35 -19.05 -6.31
C GLN A 275 -1.88 -17.92 -7.18
N ASN A 276 -2.22 -16.76 -6.58
CA ASN A 276 -2.72 -15.61 -7.31
C ASN A 276 -1.67 -15.00 -8.25
N LEU A 277 -0.39 -15.01 -7.85
CA LEU A 277 0.69 -14.35 -8.56
C LEU A 277 1.54 -15.29 -9.44
N LEU A 278 1.35 -16.61 -9.30
CA LEU A 278 2.09 -17.62 -10.08
C LEU A 278 2.08 -17.37 -11.60
N PRO A 279 0.97 -17.03 -12.25
CA PRO A 279 0.94 -16.78 -13.70
C PRO A 279 1.88 -15.65 -14.15
N PHE A 280 2.13 -14.66 -13.27
CA PHE A 280 3.00 -13.52 -13.60
C PHE A 280 4.49 -13.89 -13.64
N VAL A 281 4.91 -15.03 -13.08
CA VAL A 281 6.24 -15.62 -13.30
C VAL A 281 6.21 -16.56 -14.49
N VAL A 282 5.18 -17.41 -14.60
CA VAL A 282 5.09 -18.44 -15.64
C VAL A 282 5.11 -17.83 -17.04
N LEU A 283 4.30 -16.78 -17.28
CA LEU A 283 4.14 -16.23 -18.64
C LEU A 283 5.40 -15.59 -19.20
N PRO A 284 6.10 -14.66 -18.50
CA PRO A 284 7.34 -14.08 -19.01
C PRO A 284 8.45 -15.12 -19.16
N THR A 285 8.53 -16.06 -18.19
CA THR A 285 9.51 -17.14 -18.24
C THR A 285 9.24 -18.04 -19.45
N TYR A 286 8.02 -18.49 -19.67
CA TYR A 286 7.62 -19.28 -20.84
C TYR A 286 7.93 -18.54 -22.14
N ALA A 287 7.62 -17.26 -22.27
CA ALA A 287 7.87 -16.48 -23.47
C ALA A 287 9.36 -16.50 -23.88
N VAL A 288 10.25 -16.37 -22.91
CA VAL A 288 11.69 -16.47 -23.15
C VAL A 288 12.11 -17.90 -23.43
N LEU A 289 11.67 -18.88 -22.62
CA LEU A 289 12.03 -20.29 -22.81
C LEU A 289 11.63 -20.81 -24.19
N SER A 290 10.46 -20.43 -24.69
CA SER A 290 9.95 -20.82 -26.01
C SER A 290 10.74 -20.22 -27.17
N SER A 291 11.47 -19.13 -26.93
CA SER A 291 12.33 -18.47 -27.94
C SER A 291 13.76 -19.04 -28.02
N ILE A 292 14.18 -19.86 -27.05
CA ILE A 292 15.53 -20.46 -27.02
C ILE A 292 15.60 -21.59 -28.04
N PRO A 293 16.46 -21.47 -29.08
CA PRO A 293 16.62 -22.52 -30.11
C PRO A 293 17.14 -23.84 -29.52
N PRO A 294 16.53 -24.98 -29.85
CA PRO A 294 17.03 -26.30 -29.40
C PRO A 294 18.46 -26.63 -29.84
N THR A 295 18.97 -25.88 -30.83
CA THR A 295 20.33 -26.04 -31.34
C THR A 295 21.39 -25.76 -30.28
N TYR A 296 21.16 -24.86 -29.35
CA TYR A 296 22.13 -24.55 -28.31
C TYR A 296 22.36 -25.75 -27.37
N MET A 297 21.30 -26.46 -26.99
CA MET A 297 21.41 -27.66 -26.15
C MET A 297 22.11 -28.80 -26.92
N ARG A 298 21.80 -28.95 -28.24
CA ARG A 298 22.48 -29.95 -29.11
C ARG A 298 23.95 -29.63 -29.27
N ALA A 299 24.33 -28.36 -29.49
CA ALA A 299 25.71 -27.94 -29.59
C ALA A 299 26.49 -28.23 -28.30
N ALA A 300 25.91 -27.92 -27.14
CA ALA A 300 26.51 -28.23 -25.84
C ALA A 300 26.76 -29.75 -25.66
N ALA A 301 25.79 -30.59 -26.04
CA ALA A 301 25.94 -32.03 -26.01
C ALA A 301 27.02 -32.53 -26.96
N SER A 302 27.14 -31.94 -28.17
CA SER A 302 28.20 -32.29 -29.14
C SER A 302 29.60 -31.92 -28.64
N LEU A 303 29.70 -30.91 -27.77
CA LEU A 303 30.95 -30.54 -27.08
C LEU A 303 31.22 -31.36 -25.82
N GLY A 304 30.43 -32.42 -25.54
CA GLY A 304 30.63 -33.34 -24.42
C GLY A 304 29.97 -32.92 -23.11
N ALA A 305 29.13 -31.91 -23.11
CA ALA A 305 28.40 -31.51 -21.92
C ALA A 305 27.30 -32.55 -21.56
N ASN A 306 27.25 -32.98 -20.31
CA ASN A 306 26.12 -33.77 -19.82
C ASN A 306 24.83 -32.90 -19.72
N PRO A 307 23.63 -33.51 -19.63
CA PRO A 307 22.36 -32.76 -19.61
C PRO A 307 22.29 -31.67 -18.52
N VAL A 308 22.82 -31.96 -17.34
CA VAL A 308 22.83 -30.98 -16.20
C VAL A 308 23.78 -29.82 -16.51
N GLN A 309 24.96 -30.11 -17.04
CA GLN A 309 25.91 -29.06 -17.43
C GLN A 309 25.39 -28.19 -18.59
N ALA A 310 24.76 -28.80 -19.60
CA ALA A 310 24.12 -28.08 -20.68
C ALA A 310 22.96 -27.18 -20.14
N PHE A 311 22.15 -27.69 -19.24
CA PHE A 311 21.09 -26.91 -18.60
C PHE A 311 21.67 -25.74 -17.81
N VAL A 312 22.59 -25.96 -16.87
CA VAL A 312 23.09 -24.93 -15.94
C VAL A 312 23.96 -23.90 -16.67
N ARG A 313 24.80 -24.31 -17.65
CA ARG A 313 25.76 -23.43 -18.31
C ARG A 313 25.22 -22.76 -19.58
N VAL A 314 24.20 -23.32 -20.22
CA VAL A 314 23.69 -22.82 -21.49
C VAL A 314 22.23 -22.39 -21.39
N TYR A 315 21.33 -23.27 -20.92
CA TYR A 315 19.91 -23.02 -20.96
C TYR A 315 19.44 -22.03 -19.86
N TRP A 316 19.88 -22.27 -18.62
CA TRP A 316 19.52 -21.43 -17.46
C TRP A 316 19.94 -19.96 -17.66
N PRO A 317 21.19 -19.63 -18.08
CA PRO A 317 21.57 -18.23 -18.29
C PRO A 317 20.72 -17.53 -19.35
N GLN A 318 20.32 -18.25 -20.40
CA GLN A 318 19.47 -17.70 -21.46
C GLN A 318 18.02 -17.51 -21.00
N SER A 319 17.57 -18.23 -19.97
CA SER A 319 16.24 -18.07 -19.40
C SER A 319 16.14 -16.91 -18.41
N LEU A 320 17.27 -16.39 -17.89
CA LEU A 320 17.31 -15.35 -16.87
C LEU A 320 16.51 -14.09 -17.21
N PRO A 321 16.45 -13.58 -18.45
CA PRO A 321 15.62 -12.40 -18.75
C PRO A 321 14.14 -12.62 -18.46
N GLY A 322 13.60 -13.81 -18.79
CA GLY A 322 12.22 -14.18 -18.50
C GLY A 322 11.95 -14.36 -17.01
N VAL A 323 12.86 -15.03 -16.32
CA VAL A 323 12.82 -15.24 -14.87
C VAL A 323 12.89 -13.91 -14.15
N ALA A 324 13.84 -13.05 -14.50
CA ALA A 324 14.04 -11.76 -13.85
C ALA A 324 12.82 -10.84 -14.01
N SER A 325 12.27 -10.75 -15.23
CA SER A 325 11.07 -9.94 -15.46
C SER A 325 9.84 -10.47 -14.73
N GLY A 326 9.65 -11.79 -14.69
CA GLY A 326 8.56 -12.41 -13.93
C GLY A 326 8.71 -12.23 -12.43
N CYS A 327 9.90 -12.44 -11.87
CA CYS A 327 10.18 -12.22 -10.45
C CYS A 327 10.01 -10.76 -10.05
N LEU A 328 10.49 -9.81 -10.85
CA LEU A 328 10.31 -8.39 -10.60
C LEU A 328 8.83 -8.01 -10.57
N LEU A 329 8.05 -8.51 -11.54
CA LEU A 329 6.61 -8.24 -11.61
C LEU A 329 5.88 -8.80 -10.40
N VAL A 330 6.13 -10.04 -9.99
CA VAL A 330 5.53 -10.65 -8.80
C VAL A 330 5.94 -9.92 -7.54
N PHE A 331 7.20 -9.54 -7.40
CA PHE A 331 7.70 -8.81 -6.24
C PHE A 331 6.98 -7.47 -6.06
N ILE A 332 6.88 -6.66 -7.13
CA ILE A 332 6.19 -5.36 -7.10
C ILE A 332 4.70 -5.54 -6.82
N LEU A 333 4.04 -6.49 -7.47
CA LEU A 333 2.62 -6.78 -7.24
C LEU A 333 2.36 -7.23 -5.81
N SER A 334 3.24 -8.03 -5.21
CA SER A 334 3.12 -8.53 -3.84
C SER A 334 3.14 -7.40 -2.81
N ILE A 335 3.95 -6.36 -3.01
CA ILE A 335 4.01 -5.21 -2.10
C ILE A 335 2.68 -4.46 -2.05
N GLY A 336 2.01 -4.30 -3.20
CA GLY A 336 0.72 -3.62 -3.30
C GLY A 336 -0.50 -4.50 -3.00
N PHE A 337 -0.31 -5.78 -2.71
CA PHE A 337 -1.41 -6.71 -2.54
C PHE A 337 -2.07 -6.55 -1.16
N PHE A 338 -3.40 -6.32 -1.10
CA PHE A 338 -4.09 -6.11 0.18
C PHE A 338 -5.34 -7.00 0.37
N ILE A 339 -6.06 -7.34 -0.72
CA ILE A 339 -7.34 -8.06 -0.62
C ILE A 339 -7.15 -9.45 -0.03
N THR A 340 -6.22 -10.24 -0.57
CA THR A 340 -5.99 -11.61 -0.08
C THR A 340 -5.46 -11.64 1.35
N PRO A 341 -4.44 -10.83 1.73
CA PRO A 341 -4.02 -10.75 3.13
C PRO A 341 -5.13 -10.31 4.09
N ALA A 342 -6.02 -9.39 3.67
CA ALA A 342 -7.16 -8.96 4.48
C ALA A 342 -8.14 -10.10 4.78
N ILE A 343 -8.33 -11.02 3.84
CA ILE A 343 -9.32 -12.10 3.94
C ILE A 343 -8.75 -13.33 4.63
N VAL A 344 -7.53 -13.76 4.28
CA VAL A 344 -6.97 -15.05 4.76
C VAL A 344 -5.83 -14.91 5.77
N GLY A 345 -5.27 -13.70 5.93
CA GLY A 345 -4.04 -13.48 6.67
C GLY A 345 -4.21 -13.28 8.19
N GLY A 346 -5.42 -12.97 8.67
CA GLY A 346 -5.62 -12.59 10.06
C GLY A 346 -4.74 -11.39 10.46
N THR A 347 -4.39 -11.26 11.74
CA THR A 347 -3.52 -10.17 12.23
C THR A 347 -2.07 -10.31 11.79
N ASP A 348 -1.57 -11.54 11.74
CA ASP A 348 -0.17 -11.82 11.45
C ASP A 348 0.16 -11.83 9.96
N GLY A 349 -0.84 -12.04 9.11
CA GLY A 349 -0.68 -12.05 7.67
C GLY A 349 -0.97 -10.72 6.98
N GLN A 350 -1.34 -9.66 7.72
CA GLN A 350 -1.57 -8.33 7.16
C GLN A 350 -0.27 -7.66 6.73
N LEU A 351 -0.37 -6.84 5.68
CA LEU A 351 0.72 -6.10 5.06
C LEU A 351 0.51 -4.59 5.21
N ILE A 352 1.51 -3.81 4.86
CA ILE A 352 1.42 -2.34 4.90
C ILE A 352 0.29 -1.79 4.02
N SER A 353 -0.01 -2.44 2.90
CA SER A 353 -1.12 -2.10 2.00
C SER A 353 -2.50 -2.24 2.67
N ASN A 354 -2.65 -3.14 3.65
CA ASN A 354 -3.87 -3.23 4.47
C ASN A 354 -4.05 -2.00 5.37
N MET A 355 -2.96 -1.44 5.91
CA MET A 355 -3.02 -0.21 6.70
C MET A 355 -3.36 1.01 5.84
N ILE A 356 -2.87 1.07 4.59
CA ILE A 356 -3.28 2.11 3.65
C ILE A 356 -4.80 2.07 3.45
N ALA A 357 -5.36 0.89 3.15
CA ALA A 357 -6.80 0.70 2.99
C ALA A 357 -7.57 1.10 4.26
N TYR A 358 -7.13 0.65 5.44
CA TYR A 358 -7.71 1.00 6.72
C TYR A 358 -7.75 2.53 6.96
N HIS A 359 -6.67 3.25 6.64
CA HIS A 359 -6.63 4.70 6.81
C HIS A 359 -7.52 5.43 5.81
N ILE A 360 -7.69 4.91 4.59
CA ILE A 360 -8.67 5.42 3.62
C ILE A 360 -10.09 5.24 4.17
N ASP A 361 -10.45 4.07 4.64
CA ASP A 361 -11.78 3.74 5.17
C ASP A 361 -12.13 4.59 6.41
N THR A 362 -11.12 4.93 7.22
CA THR A 362 -11.27 5.80 8.38
C THR A 362 -11.12 7.30 8.08
N ASN A 363 -11.13 7.71 6.79
CA ASN A 363 -10.94 9.09 6.32
C ASN A 363 -9.62 9.75 6.79
N ASN A 364 -8.58 8.96 7.04
CA ASN A 364 -7.24 9.45 7.38
C ASN A 364 -6.34 9.53 6.14
N TRP A 365 -6.78 10.32 5.15
CA TRP A 365 -6.14 10.42 3.84
C TRP A 365 -4.68 10.85 3.90
N GLY A 366 -4.33 11.81 4.78
CA GLY A 366 -2.96 12.29 4.91
C GLY A 366 -1.98 11.19 5.32
N LEU A 367 -2.36 10.34 6.29
CA LEU A 367 -1.50 9.23 6.73
C LEU A 367 -1.48 8.11 5.68
N ALA A 368 -2.63 7.77 5.08
CA ALA A 368 -2.69 6.82 3.96
C ALA A 368 -1.76 7.25 2.83
N ALA A 369 -1.79 8.54 2.46
CA ALA A 369 -0.94 9.12 1.44
C ALA A 369 0.55 9.06 1.82
N ALA A 370 0.92 9.41 3.05
CA ALA A 370 2.31 9.36 3.52
C ALA A 370 2.87 7.93 3.47
N ILE A 371 2.11 6.93 3.96
CA ILE A 371 2.49 5.52 3.87
C ILE A 371 2.65 5.09 2.40
N SER A 372 1.70 5.46 1.53
CA SER A 372 1.75 5.13 0.10
C SER A 372 2.96 5.73 -0.61
N VAL A 373 3.35 6.96 -0.26
CA VAL A 373 4.57 7.61 -0.80
C VAL A 373 5.83 6.86 -0.37
N ILE A 374 5.93 6.47 0.91
CA ILE A 374 7.07 5.68 1.42
C ILE A 374 7.16 4.35 0.66
N VAL A 375 6.04 3.65 0.49
CA VAL A 375 5.98 2.40 -0.28
C VAL A 375 6.40 2.62 -1.73
N LEU A 376 5.86 3.66 -2.40
CA LEU A 376 6.20 4.00 -3.78
C LEU A 376 7.71 4.27 -3.94
N VAL A 377 8.28 5.11 -3.08
CA VAL A 377 9.72 5.41 -3.11
C VAL A 377 10.55 4.15 -2.86
N SER A 378 10.15 3.32 -1.90
CA SER A 378 10.83 2.05 -1.62
C SER A 378 10.82 1.12 -2.83
N VAL A 379 9.67 0.97 -3.51
CA VAL A 379 9.54 0.16 -4.73
C VAL A 379 10.41 0.72 -5.86
N LEU A 380 10.43 2.05 -6.05
CA LEU A 380 11.28 2.67 -7.08
C LEU A 380 12.77 2.45 -6.80
N ILE A 381 13.21 2.56 -5.54
CA ILE A 381 14.60 2.26 -5.16
C ILE A 381 14.92 0.79 -5.46
N LEU A 382 14.06 -0.13 -5.04
CA LEU A 382 14.24 -1.56 -5.28
C LEU A 382 14.26 -1.88 -6.78
N TYR A 383 13.39 -1.23 -7.57
CA TYR A 383 13.41 -1.37 -9.04
C TYR A 383 14.75 -0.92 -9.64
N VAL A 384 15.25 0.26 -9.25
CA VAL A 384 16.55 0.78 -9.74
C VAL A 384 17.72 -0.13 -9.34
N VAL A 385 17.71 -0.65 -8.11
CA VAL A 385 18.72 -1.60 -7.64
C VAL A 385 18.65 -2.89 -8.46
N PHE A 386 17.46 -3.43 -8.68
CA PHE A 386 17.25 -4.63 -9.46
C PHE A 386 17.71 -4.44 -10.91
N ASP A 387 17.33 -3.34 -11.54
CA ASP A 387 17.72 -3.02 -12.93
C ASP A 387 19.23 -2.92 -13.08
N ARG A 388 19.93 -2.31 -12.12
CA ARG A 388 21.39 -2.24 -12.11
C ARG A 388 22.08 -3.60 -11.93
N TRP A 389 21.47 -4.47 -11.10
CA TRP A 389 22.04 -5.79 -10.80
C TRP A 389 21.82 -6.78 -11.93
N VAL A 390 20.61 -6.85 -12.46
CA VAL A 390 20.21 -7.80 -13.52
C VAL A 390 20.61 -7.26 -14.89
N GLY A 391 20.74 -5.94 -15.05
CA GLY A 391 21.17 -5.30 -16.28
C GLY A 391 20.20 -5.58 -17.43
N VAL A 392 18.93 -5.23 -17.25
CA VAL A 392 17.88 -5.47 -18.27
C VAL A 392 18.28 -4.93 -19.65
N ASP A 393 19.05 -3.84 -19.71
CA ASP A 393 19.62 -3.32 -20.96
C ASP A 393 20.75 -4.20 -21.55
N LYS A 394 21.45 -4.98 -20.74
CA LYS A 394 22.50 -5.93 -21.21
C LYS A 394 21.89 -7.25 -21.68
N LEU A 395 20.64 -7.50 -21.42
CA LEU A 395 19.90 -8.70 -21.83
C LEU A 395 19.12 -8.52 -23.13
N LYS A 396 19.17 -7.34 -23.76
CA LYS A 396 18.78 -7.17 -25.16
C LYS A 396 19.81 -7.91 -26.00
N LEU A 397 19.48 -9.16 -26.31
CA LEU A 397 20.19 -9.95 -27.31
C LEU A 397 20.15 -9.17 -28.63
N ASN A 398 21.32 -8.78 -29.13
CA ASN A 398 21.51 -8.31 -30.49
C ASN A 398 21.06 -9.37 -31.50
#